data_8eafe816a1f9a8951548406b570d16a3
#
_entry.id   8eafe816a1f9a8951548406b570d16a3
#
_cell.length_a   1.000
_cell.length_b   1.000
_cell.length_c   1.000
_cell.angle_alpha   90.00
_cell.angle_beta   90.00
_cell.angle_gamma   90.00
#
_symmetry.space_group_name_H-M   'P 1'
#
loop_
_entity.id
_entity.type
_entity.pdbx_description
1 polymer ?
#
loop_
_entity_poly.entity_id
_entity_poly.type
_entity_poly.pdbx_seq_one_letter_code
_entity_poly.pdbx_strand_id
1 'polypeptide(L)'
;MTEPVTVRLTVNGDSREGRCPPRKLLVDFLREDLTLTGTHVGCEHGICEACTVLVNGEAARSCLMLAVQADGAEITTIEGLMKDGILHPLQEAFRQHHGLQCGFCTPGMLMTALDLLAVHPDPSDAEIREGLSAVLCRCTGYHGIVNAVRAAAPILRGAS
;
A
#
# COMPACT_ATOMS: atom_id res chain seq x y z
N MET A 1 -15.19 29.40 3.13
CA MET A 1 -15.16 27.93 3.10
C MET A 1 -15.16 27.53 1.63
N THR A 2 -14.15 26.77 1.17
CA THR A 2 -14.09 26.29 -0.22
C THR A 2 -15.19 25.23 -0.44
N GLU A 3 -15.91 25.34 -1.56
CA GLU A 3 -16.93 24.35 -1.90
C GLU A 3 -16.32 22.96 -2.09
N PRO A 4 -17.02 21.88 -1.64
CA PRO A 4 -16.58 20.52 -1.90
C PRO A 4 -16.52 20.23 -3.40
N VAL A 5 -15.46 19.56 -3.83
CA VAL A 5 -15.26 19.09 -5.21
C VAL A 5 -15.55 17.61 -5.32
N THR A 6 -15.96 17.18 -6.51
CA THR A 6 -16.10 15.75 -6.80
C THR A 6 -14.76 15.19 -7.24
N VAL A 7 -14.38 14.06 -6.65
CA VAL A 7 -13.18 13.28 -6.99
C VAL A 7 -13.63 11.91 -7.48
N ARG A 8 -13.13 11.49 -8.64
CA ARG A 8 -13.42 10.20 -9.27
C ARG A 8 -12.13 9.41 -9.40
N LEU A 9 -12.13 8.18 -8.90
CA LEU A 9 -10.99 7.27 -8.90
C LEU A 9 -11.43 5.89 -9.39
N THR A 10 -10.49 5.12 -9.95
CA THR A 10 -10.65 3.67 -10.00
C THR A 10 -9.91 3.09 -8.80
N VAL A 11 -10.62 2.45 -7.86
CA VAL A 11 -10.00 1.91 -6.65
C VAL A 11 -10.21 0.40 -6.62
N ASN A 12 -9.11 -0.35 -6.63
CA ASN A 12 -9.12 -1.82 -6.66
C ASN A 12 -9.92 -2.41 -7.84
N GLY A 13 -9.93 -1.70 -8.97
CA GLY A 13 -10.67 -2.07 -10.18
C GLY A 13 -12.11 -1.53 -10.26
N ASP A 14 -12.64 -0.94 -9.19
CA ASP A 14 -13.98 -0.37 -9.14
C ASP A 14 -13.95 1.15 -9.33
N SER A 15 -14.85 1.68 -10.16
CA SER A 15 -15.05 3.13 -10.25
C SER A 15 -15.68 3.65 -8.95
N ARG A 16 -15.06 4.62 -8.32
CA ARG A 16 -15.49 5.26 -7.06
C ARG A 16 -15.59 6.76 -7.23
N GLU A 17 -16.55 7.36 -6.59
CA GLU A 17 -16.76 8.81 -6.58
C GLU A 17 -17.06 9.27 -5.15
N GLY A 18 -16.53 10.43 -4.78
CA GLY A 18 -16.84 11.09 -3.52
C GLY A 18 -16.74 12.60 -3.63
N ARG A 19 -17.35 13.33 -2.70
CA ARG A 19 -17.27 14.80 -2.60
C ARG A 19 -16.52 15.18 -1.34
N CYS A 20 -15.44 15.93 -1.49
CA CYS A 20 -14.65 16.34 -0.34
C CYS A 20 -14.12 17.78 -0.51
N PRO A 21 -13.70 18.44 0.59
CA PRO A 21 -12.97 19.68 0.51
C PRO A 21 -11.70 19.52 -0.33
N PRO A 22 -11.30 20.50 -1.17
CA PRO A 22 -10.10 20.40 -2.02
C PRO A 22 -8.79 20.11 -1.27
N ARG A 23 -8.74 20.43 0.03
CA ARG A 23 -7.58 20.19 0.92
C ARG A 23 -7.56 18.82 1.58
N LYS A 24 -8.54 17.93 1.31
CA LYS A 24 -8.61 16.60 1.94
C LYS A 24 -7.48 15.73 1.40
N LEU A 25 -6.77 15.04 2.31
CA LEU A 25 -5.72 14.12 1.93
C LEU A 25 -6.31 12.86 1.28
N LEU A 26 -5.56 12.24 0.38
CA LEU A 26 -5.99 11.00 -0.28
C LEU A 26 -6.26 9.89 0.74
N VAL A 27 -5.43 9.76 1.76
CA VAL A 27 -5.63 8.75 2.82
C VAL A 27 -6.95 8.93 3.55
N ASP A 28 -7.31 10.19 3.90
CA ASP A 28 -8.57 10.48 4.59
C ASP A 28 -9.77 10.23 3.66
N PHE A 29 -9.64 10.56 2.38
CA PHE A 29 -10.66 10.28 1.38
C PHE A 29 -10.91 8.77 1.23
N LEU A 30 -9.84 7.96 1.14
CA LEU A 30 -9.94 6.50 1.08
C LEU A 30 -10.63 5.93 2.34
N ARG A 31 -10.21 6.38 3.51
CA ARG A 31 -10.68 5.84 4.80
C ARG A 31 -12.08 6.30 5.19
N GLU A 32 -12.39 7.60 5.00
CA GLU A 32 -13.61 8.23 5.52
C GLU A 32 -14.74 8.27 4.46
N ASP A 33 -14.41 8.66 3.22
CA ASP A 33 -15.44 8.80 2.17
C ASP A 33 -15.69 7.47 1.45
N LEU A 34 -14.65 6.65 1.22
CA LEU A 34 -14.75 5.36 0.56
C LEU A 34 -14.80 4.17 1.52
N THR A 35 -14.65 4.39 2.83
CA THR A 35 -14.67 3.36 3.89
C THR A 35 -13.60 2.27 3.73
N LEU A 36 -12.50 2.55 3.01
CA LEU A 36 -11.35 1.65 2.83
C LEU A 36 -10.34 1.92 3.95
N THR A 37 -10.54 1.28 5.10
CA THR A 37 -9.79 1.57 6.33
C THR A 37 -8.49 0.79 6.47
N GLY A 38 -8.17 -0.11 5.54
CA GLY A 38 -6.95 -0.92 5.54
C GLY A 38 -5.67 -0.11 5.34
N THR A 39 -5.72 1.04 4.68
CA THR A 39 -4.60 1.98 4.62
C THR A 39 -4.48 2.71 5.95
N HIS A 40 -3.37 2.52 6.68
CA HIS A 40 -3.18 3.08 8.02
C HIS A 40 -2.48 4.44 8.00
N VAL A 41 -2.73 5.25 9.02
CA VAL A 41 -2.12 6.59 9.17
C VAL A 41 -1.30 6.63 10.46
N GLY A 42 0.02 6.87 10.34
CA GLY A 42 0.90 6.89 11.50
C GLY A 42 1.52 8.26 11.79
N CYS A 43 2.03 8.98 10.79
CA CYS A 43 2.80 10.20 11.00
C CYS A 43 2.25 11.46 10.31
N GLU A 44 1.49 11.32 9.23
CA GLU A 44 0.92 12.41 8.41
C GLU A 44 1.95 13.38 7.80
N HIS A 45 3.23 12.98 7.74
CA HIS A 45 4.31 13.80 7.17
C HIS A 45 5.35 12.98 6.38
N GLY A 46 4.94 11.79 5.89
CA GLY A 46 5.69 11.03 4.91
C GLY A 46 6.90 10.24 5.44
N ILE A 47 7.05 10.08 6.77
CA ILE A 47 8.21 9.40 7.37
C ILE A 47 7.98 7.91 7.59
N CYS A 48 6.78 7.50 8.05
CA CYS A 48 6.54 6.12 8.48
C CYS A 48 6.09 5.17 7.37
N GLU A 49 5.61 5.70 6.25
CA GLU A 49 5.09 4.99 5.08
C GLU A 49 3.95 3.99 5.34
N ALA A 50 3.32 4.03 6.54
CA ALA A 50 2.17 3.17 6.85
C ALA A 50 0.97 3.42 5.92
N CYS A 51 0.88 4.62 5.32
CA CYS A 51 -0.18 5.05 4.41
C CYS A 51 0.11 4.78 2.93
N THR A 52 1.12 3.99 2.60
CA THR A 52 1.48 3.70 1.20
C THR A 52 0.36 2.95 0.49
N VAL A 53 0.00 3.45 -0.69
CA VAL A 53 -0.90 2.83 -1.67
C VAL A 53 -0.20 2.83 -3.03
N LEU A 54 -0.70 2.07 -4.01
CA LEU A 54 -0.22 2.25 -5.38
C LEU A 54 -1.13 3.26 -6.10
N VAL A 55 -0.51 4.24 -6.74
CA VAL A 55 -1.17 5.21 -7.61
C VAL A 55 -0.65 4.98 -9.03
N ASN A 56 -1.53 4.56 -9.92
CA ASN A 56 -1.16 4.16 -11.30
C ASN A 56 -0.03 3.13 -11.33
N GLY A 57 -0.01 2.21 -10.36
CA GLY A 57 0.96 1.13 -10.24
C GLY A 57 2.22 1.45 -9.45
N GLU A 58 2.47 2.69 -9.04
CA GLU A 58 3.66 3.13 -8.30
C GLU A 58 3.33 3.44 -6.82
N ALA A 59 4.25 3.12 -5.92
CA ALA A 59 4.07 3.37 -4.49
C ALA A 59 4.05 4.88 -4.17
N ALA A 60 2.99 5.32 -3.51
CA ALA A 60 2.80 6.70 -3.11
C ALA A 60 2.32 6.82 -1.65
N ARG A 61 2.79 7.86 -0.97
CA ARG A 61 2.37 8.18 0.41
C ARG A 61 1.07 8.98 0.39
N SER A 62 -0.05 8.31 0.59
CA SER A 62 -1.37 8.95 0.49
C SER A 62 -1.61 10.07 1.53
N CYS A 63 -0.82 10.15 2.60
CA CYS A 63 -0.86 11.26 3.54
C CYS A 63 -0.15 12.53 3.05
N LEU A 64 0.57 12.48 1.93
CA LEU A 64 1.22 13.64 1.29
C LEU A 64 0.54 14.07 -0.03
N MET A 65 -0.51 13.37 -0.43
CA MET A 65 -1.27 13.64 -1.65
C MET A 65 -2.67 14.15 -1.31
N LEU A 66 -3.14 15.18 -1.99
CA LEU A 66 -4.53 15.60 -1.89
C LEU A 66 -5.42 14.68 -2.74
N ALA A 67 -6.63 14.40 -2.28
CA ALA A 67 -7.59 13.59 -3.03
C ALA A 67 -7.83 14.13 -4.45
N VAL A 68 -7.89 15.45 -4.61
CA VAL A 68 -8.07 16.12 -5.90
C VAL A 68 -6.90 15.92 -6.88
N GLN A 69 -5.70 15.62 -6.38
CA GLN A 69 -4.53 15.32 -7.24
C GLN A 69 -4.61 13.91 -7.82
N ALA A 70 -5.37 13.04 -7.18
CA ALA A 70 -5.60 11.68 -7.63
C ALA A 70 -6.85 11.52 -8.50
N ASP A 71 -7.55 12.62 -8.85
CA ASP A 71 -8.74 12.55 -9.72
C ASP A 71 -8.39 11.89 -11.06
N GLY A 72 -9.17 10.86 -11.44
CA GLY A 72 -8.92 10.04 -12.63
C GLY A 72 -7.85 8.96 -12.47
N ALA A 73 -7.15 8.87 -11.34
CA ALA A 73 -6.10 7.88 -11.13
C ALA A 73 -6.66 6.49 -10.80
N GLU A 74 -5.82 5.46 -11.06
CA GLU A 74 -6.02 4.09 -10.57
C GLU A 74 -5.29 3.93 -9.23
N ILE A 75 -6.04 3.54 -8.19
CA ILE A 75 -5.53 3.34 -6.83
C ILE A 75 -5.64 1.87 -6.46
N THR A 76 -4.54 1.28 -6.02
CA THR A 76 -4.57 -0.05 -5.38
C THR A 76 -4.30 0.11 -3.89
N THR A 77 -5.20 -0.39 -3.07
CA THR A 77 -5.06 -0.47 -1.62
C THR A 77 -4.93 -1.91 -1.16
N ILE A 78 -4.63 -2.12 0.13
CA ILE A 78 -4.48 -3.47 0.69
C ILE A 78 -5.73 -4.33 0.50
N GLU A 79 -6.91 -3.74 0.51
CA GLU A 79 -8.18 -4.43 0.31
C GLU A 79 -8.30 -5.06 -1.09
N GLY A 80 -7.59 -4.51 -2.08
CA GLY A 80 -7.61 -5.03 -3.46
C GLY A 80 -6.70 -6.22 -3.72
N LEU A 81 -5.86 -6.62 -2.75
CA LEU A 81 -4.89 -7.71 -2.97
C LEU A 81 -5.52 -9.09 -2.86
N MET A 82 -6.40 -9.30 -1.90
CA MET A 82 -7.12 -10.56 -1.75
C MET A 82 -8.22 -10.65 -2.82
N LYS A 83 -8.27 -11.77 -3.56
CA LYS A 83 -9.29 -12.02 -4.58
C LYS A 83 -10.02 -13.32 -4.27
N ASP A 84 -11.35 -13.29 -4.31
CA ASP A 84 -12.20 -14.47 -4.08
C ASP A 84 -11.90 -15.24 -2.78
N GLY A 85 -11.52 -14.51 -1.72
CA GLY A 85 -11.15 -15.10 -0.43
C GLY A 85 -9.75 -15.72 -0.40
N ILE A 86 -8.97 -15.61 -1.48
CA ILE A 86 -7.61 -16.14 -1.59
C ILE A 86 -6.62 -14.99 -1.35
N LEU A 87 -5.74 -15.18 -0.38
CA LEU A 87 -4.67 -14.22 -0.10
C LEU A 87 -3.72 -14.09 -1.30
N HIS A 88 -3.30 -12.87 -1.57
CA HIS A 88 -2.21 -12.63 -2.52
C HIS A 88 -0.93 -13.36 -2.07
N PRO A 89 -0.09 -13.90 -2.98
CA PRO A 89 1.13 -14.65 -2.61
C PRO A 89 2.02 -13.92 -1.61
N LEU A 90 2.13 -12.60 -1.72
CA LEU A 90 2.91 -11.80 -0.78
C LEU A 90 2.25 -11.74 0.63
N GLN A 91 0.91 -11.65 0.72
CA GLN A 91 0.20 -11.71 2.01
C GLN A 91 0.39 -13.08 2.67
N GLU A 92 0.31 -14.15 1.90
CA GLU A 92 0.53 -15.51 2.39
C GLU A 92 1.98 -15.70 2.86
N ALA A 93 2.97 -15.18 2.12
CA ALA A 93 4.36 -15.21 2.54
C ALA A 93 4.60 -14.44 3.85
N PHE A 94 3.96 -13.28 4.03
CA PHE A 94 4.02 -12.53 5.30
C PHE A 94 3.47 -13.34 6.47
N ARG A 95 2.39 -14.09 6.26
CA ARG A 95 1.81 -14.99 7.26
C ARG A 95 2.77 -16.13 7.60
N GLN A 96 3.35 -16.79 6.60
CA GLN A 96 4.21 -17.96 6.76
C GLN A 96 5.57 -17.63 7.39
N HIS A 97 6.14 -16.49 7.04
CA HIS A 97 7.47 -16.06 7.50
C HIS A 97 7.43 -15.12 8.70
N HIS A 98 6.28 -14.96 9.36
CA HIS A 98 6.11 -14.05 10.50
C HIS A 98 6.51 -12.60 10.17
N GLY A 99 6.19 -12.14 8.97
CA GLY A 99 6.44 -10.78 8.50
C GLY A 99 5.58 -9.70 9.18
N LEU A 100 4.76 -10.06 10.15
CA LEU A 100 3.88 -9.15 10.89
C LEU A 100 3.73 -9.58 12.35
N GLN A 101 3.42 -8.61 13.22
CA GLN A 101 3.03 -8.83 14.61
C GLN A 101 1.77 -8.01 14.92
N CYS A 102 1.90 -6.71 15.27
CA CYS A 102 0.72 -5.87 15.52
C CYS A 102 -0.10 -5.59 14.24
N GLY A 103 0.48 -5.73 13.05
CA GLY A 103 -0.19 -5.52 11.76
C GLY A 103 -0.26 -4.07 11.29
N PHE A 104 0.14 -3.07 12.10
CA PHE A 104 -0.06 -1.66 11.77
C PHE A 104 0.73 -1.21 10.53
N CYS A 105 1.99 -1.60 10.38
CA CYS A 105 2.81 -1.28 9.21
C CYS A 105 2.52 -2.19 7.99
N THR A 106 1.82 -3.30 8.20
CA THR A 106 1.69 -4.37 7.20
C THR A 106 1.07 -3.91 5.87
N PRO A 107 -0.01 -3.11 5.83
CA PRO A 107 -0.54 -2.61 4.56
C PRO A 107 0.49 -1.81 3.76
N GLY A 108 1.13 -0.81 4.38
CA GLY A 108 2.16 -0.01 3.72
C GLY A 108 3.36 -0.87 3.27
N MET A 109 3.79 -1.80 4.12
CA MET A 109 4.89 -2.71 3.80
C MET A 109 4.59 -3.59 2.58
N LEU A 110 3.35 -4.11 2.48
CA LEU A 110 2.92 -4.92 1.34
C LEU A 110 2.84 -4.10 0.06
N MET A 111 2.32 -2.87 0.10
CA MET A 111 2.27 -1.98 -1.07
C MET A 111 3.68 -1.63 -1.56
N THR A 112 4.58 -1.26 -0.65
CA THR A 112 5.98 -0.95 -0.99
C THR A 112 6.71 -2.18 -1.54
N ALA A 113 6.47 -3.36 -0.97
CA ALA A 113 7.07 -4.60 -1.48
C ALA A 113 6.55 -4.99 -2.87
N LEU A 114 5.28 -4.71 -3.19
CA LEU A 114 4.72 -4.93 -4.52
C LEU A 114 5.38 -4.03 -5.56
N ASP A 115 5.55 -2.75 -5.25
CA ASP A 115 6.23 -1.79 -6.11
C ASP A 115 7.70 -2.22 -6.34
N LEU A 116 8.41 -2.58 -5.27
CA LEU A 116 9.77 -3.12 -5.36
C LEU A 116 9.84 -4.33 -6.30
N LEU A 117 8.95 -5.30 -6.14
CA LEU A 117 8.94 -6.53 -6.94
C LEU A 117 8.49 -6.30 -8.40
N ALA A 118 7.73 -5.25 -8.67
CA ALA A 118 7.38 -4.85 -10.03
C ALA A 118 8.61 -4.29 -10.79
N VAL A 119 9.46 -3.53 -10.09
CA VAL A 119 10.68 -2.95 -10.67
C VAL A 119 11.85 -3.96 -10.65
N HIS A 120 11.99 -4.73 -9.58
CA HIS A 120 13.03 -5.74 -9.36
C HIS A 120 12.40 -7.10 -9.06
N PRO A 121 12.09 -7.92 -10.09
CA PRO A 121 11.38 -9.20 -9.89
C PRO A 121 12.18 -10.28 -9.17
N ASP A 122 13.49 -10.12 -9.04
CA ASP A 122 14.41 -11.08 -8.38
C ASP A 122 15.42 -10.33 -7.49
N PRO A 123 14.94 -9.62 -6.44
CA PRO A 123 15.80 -8.79 -5.63
C PRO A 123 16.66 -9.64 -4.67
N SER A 124 17.91 -9.23 -4.47
CA SER A 124 18.75 -9.72 -3.38
C SER A 124 18.22 -9.27 -2.02
N ASP A 125 18.65 -9.93 -0.95
CA ASP A 125 18.31 -9.53 0.43
C ASP A 125 18.70 -8.07 0.74
N ALA A 126 19.79 -7.57 0.13
CA ALA A 126 20.23 -6.19 0.30
C ALA A 126 19.27 -5.21 -0.36
N GLU A 127 18.84 -5.48 -1.59
CA GLU A 127 17.85 -4.67 -2.32
C GLU A 127 16.47 -4.70 -1.65
N ILE A 128 16.06 -5.85 -1.09
CA ILE A 128 14.82 -5.93 -0.29
C ILE A 128 14.92 -5.03 0.95
N ARG A 129 16.04 -5.08 1.68
CA ARG A 129 16.25 -4.23 2.87
C ARG A 129 16.27 -2.76 2.52
N GLU A 130 16.94 -2.39 1.44
CA GLU A 130 16.98 -1.00 0.96
C GLU A 130 15.60 -0.52 0.54
N GLY A 131 14.88 -1.28 -0.31
CA GLY A 131 13.56 -0.92 -0.80
C GLY A 131 12.49 -0.80 0.30
N LEU A 132 12.65 -1.55 1.39
CA LEU A 132 11.72 -1.51 2.53
C LEU A 132 12.19 -0.60 3.68
N SER A 133 13.37 0.02 3.57
CA SER A 133 13.98 0.78 4.67
C SER A 133 13.18 1.99 5.13
N ALA A 134 12.37 2.55 4.24
CA ALA A 134 11.54 3.71 4.54
C ALA A 134 10.26 3.36 5.32
N VAL A 135 9.77 2.11 5.24
CA VAL A 135 8.58 1.68 5.96
C VAL A 135 8.93 1.29 7.40
N LEU A 136 8.45 2.06 8.37
CA LEU A 136 8.77 1.83 9.78
C LEU A 136 7.96 0.68 10.40
N CYS A 137 8.68 -0.32 10.89
CA CYS A 137 8.12 -1.39 11.71
C CYS A 137 8.78 -1.43 13.09
N ARG A 138 7.99 -1.30 14.16
CA ARG A 138 8.51 -1.31 15.55
C ARG A 138 8.57 -2.71 16.17
N CYS A 139 7.93 -3.70 15.54
CA CYS A 139 7.68 -5.00 16.15
C CYS A 139 8.63 -6.10 15.66
N THR A 140 8.80 -6.25 14.34
CA THR A 140 9.33 -7.48 13.71
C THR A 140 10.84 -7.56 13.63
N GLY A 141 11.57 -6.42 13.74
CA GLY A 141 13.00 -6.36 13.43
C GLY A 141 13.31 -6.64 11.95
N TYR A 142 12.30 -6.60 11.07
CA TYR A 142 12.37 -6.75 9.60
C TYR A 142 12.80 -8.13 9.07
N HIS A 143 13.37 -9.02 9.87
CA HIS A 143 13.90 -10.28 9.38
C HIS A 143 12.83 -11.15 8.71
N GLY A 144 11.67 -11.32 9.37
CA GLY A 144 10.53 -12.05 8.80
C GLY A 144 9.98 -11.39 7.54
N ILE A 145 9.98 -10.06 7.48
CA ILE A 145 9.53 -9.29 6.30
C ILE A 145 10.43 -9.55 5.10
N VAL A 146 11.76 -9.46 5.28
CA VAL A 146 12.73 -9.74 4.19
C VAL A 146 12.58 -11.18 3.69
N ASN A 147 12.44 -12.15 4.61
CA ASN A 147 12.20 -13.55 4.24
C ASN A 147 10.89 -13.73 3.46
N ALA A 148 9.83 -13.04 3.85
CA ALA A 148 8.53 -13.10 3.17
C ALA A 148 8.61 -12.55 1.74
N VAL A 149 9.23 -11.39 1.55
CA VAL A 149 9.39 -10.79 0.21
C VAL A 149 10.25 -11.69 -0.69
N ARG A 150 11.37 -12.20 -0.17
CA ARG A 150 12.22 -13.14 -0.90
C ARG A 150 11.47 -14.41 -1.31
N ALA A 151 10.62 -14.95 -0.44
CA ALA A 151 9.83 -16.16 -0.74
C ALA A 151 8.71 -15.89 -1.76
N ALA A 152 8.11 -14.69 -1.77
CA ALA A 152 7.05 -14.32 -2.70
C ALA A 152 7.57 -13.99 -4.11
N ALA A 153 8.79 -13.46 -4.24
CA ALA A 153 9.36 -12.99 -5.51
C ALA A 153 9.29 -14.03 -6.64
N PRO A 154 9.77 -15.30 -6.47
CA PRO A 154 9.69 -16.31 -7.54
C PRO A 154 8.26 -16.69 -7.90
N ILE A 155 7.32 -16.64 -6.96
CA ILE A 155 5.91 -16.96 -7.21
C ILE A 155 5.27 -15.88 -8.10
N LEU A 156 5.52 -14.62 -7.78
CA LEU A 156 4.98 -13.48 -8.53
C LEU A 156 5.59 -13.38 -9.93
N ARG A 157 6.88 -13.65 -10.09
CA ARG A 157 7.57 -13.72 -11.38
C ARG A 157 7.01 -14.82 -12.29
N GLY A 158 6.62 -15.97 -11.74
CA GLY A 158 6.05 -17.10 -12.49
C GLY A 158 4.58 -16.94 -12.86
N ALA A 159 3.88 -15.96 -12.28
CA ALA A 159 2.47 -15.66 -12.53
C ALA A 159 2.25 -14.51 -13.55
N SER A 160 3.33 -13.93 -14.06
CA SER A 160 3.33 -12.78 -15.00
C SER A 160 3.28 -13.23 -16.45
#